data_aaba9728a731b6ab67963000adc2ca80
#
_entry.id   aaba9728a731b6ab67963000adc2ca80
#
_cell.length_a   1.000
_cell.length_b   1.000
_cell.length_c   1.000
_cell.angle_alpha   90.00
_cell.angle_beta   90.00
_cell.angle_gamma   90.00
#
_symmetry.space_group_name_H-M   'P 1'
#
loop_
_entity.id
_entity.type
_entity.pdbx_description
1 polymer ?
#
loop_
_entity_poly.entity_id
_entity_poly.type
_entity_poly.pdbx_seq_one_letter_code
_entity_poly.pdbx_strand_id
1 'polypeptide(L)'
;DVLLVLNTGSSSLKFEVFGYEALDKLAKGKVTGIGTEARLSATVVASDVHVDRALAANDHETAMAAVIDLIDRYDDAWRMVATVHRIVHGGADFVAPVVVTPGILDRLAALAPLAPLHQPYNLAGIAASDRLSDAPDIACFDTAFHAGHAPLFQVFAVDATLRDRGIRRYGFHG
;
A
#
# COMPACT_ATOMS: atom_id res chain seq x y z
N ASP A 1 -6.35 1.71 19.58
CA ASP A 1 -5.29 1.73 18.57
C ASP A 1 -5.79 1.04 17.30
N VAL A 2 -5.51 1.62 16.16
CA VAL A 2 -5.96 1.10 14.86
C VAL A 2 -4.81 1.05 13.85
N LEU A 3 -4.93 0.12 12.88
CA LEU A 3 -4.08 -0.01 11.71
C LEU A 3 -4.86 0.45 10.47
N LEU A 4 -4.25 1.34 9.68
CA LEU A 4 -4.75 1.69 8.36
C LEU A 4 -4.03 0.85 7.31
N VAL A 5 -4.76 0.02 6.55
CA VAL A 5 -4.21 -0.81 5.48
C VAL A 5 -4.59 -0.21 4.12
N LEU A 6 -3.61 0.02 3.27
CA LEU A 6 -3.73 0.74 2.01
C LEU A 6 -3.30 -0.09 0.81
N ASN A 7 -4.07 0.04 -0.26
CA ASN A 7 -3.71 -0.45 -1.59
C ASN A 7 -3.89 0.69 -2.60
N THR A 8 -2.79 1.35 -2.94
CA THR A 8 -2.75 2.53 -3.80
C THR A 8 -2.44 2.13 -5.24
N GLY A 9 -3.38 2.40 -6.13
CA GLY A 9 -3.23 2.23 -7.58
C GLY A 9 -3.19 3.56 -8.33
N SER A 10 -3.08 3.51 -9.66
CA SER A 10 -2.99 4.71 -10.51
C SER A 10 -4.22 5.62 -10.44
N SER A 11 -5.42 5.04 -10.36
CA SER A 11 -6.70 5.77 -10.39
C SER A 11 -7.57 5.51 -9.17
N SER A 12 -7.06 4.78 -8.17
CA SER A 12 -7.83 4.45 -6.98
C SER A 12 -6.94 4.17 -5.77
N LEU A 13 -7.49 4.43 -4.59
CA LEU A 13 -6.92 4.07 -3.31
C LEU A 13 -7.99 3.25 -2.57
N LYS A 14 -7.68 2.01 -2.21
CA LYS A 14 -8.53 1.16 -1.37
C LYS A 14 -7.95 1.13 0.04
N PHE A 15 -8.82 1.13 1.04
CA PHE A 15 -8.38 1.09 2.42
C PHE A 15 -9.28 0.22 3.29
N GLU A 16 -8.69 -0.30 4.34
CA GLU A 16 -9.37 -0.95 5.45
C GLU A 16 -8.74 -0.48 6.78
N VAL A 17 -9.57 -0.31 7.80
CA VAL A 17 -9.14 0.03 9.16
C VAL A 17 -9.40 -1.17 10.04
N PHE A 18 -8.39 -1.58 10.78
CA PHE A 18 -8.45 -2.71 11.71
C PHE A 18 -8.12 -2.28 13.14
N GLY A 19 -8.78 -2.86 14.11
CA GLY A 19 -8.34 -2.81 15.50
C GLY A 19 -6.97 -3.45 15.65
N TYR A 20 -6.07 -2.82 16.43
CA TYR A 20 -4.68 -3.27 16.54
C TYR A 20 -4.56 -4.64 17.23
N GLU A 21 -5.35 -4.90 18.26
CA GLU A 21 -5.22 -6.13 19.06
C GLU A 21 -5.97 -7.32 18.43
N ALA A 22 -7.24 -7.12 18.10
CA ALA A 22 -8.12 -8.20 17.63
C ALA A 22 -8.10 -8.38 16.11
N LEU A 23 -7.54 -7.41 15.37
CA LEU A 23 -7.56 -7.34 13.90
C LEU A 23 -8.98 -7.42 13.32
N ASP A 24 -9.98 -7.00 14.09
CA ASP A 24 -11.34 -6.84 13.64
C ASP A 24 -11.45 -5.64 12.69
N LYS A 25 -12.27 -5.80 11.66
CA LYS A 25 -12.45 -4.75 10.66
C LYS A 25 -13.42 -3.69 11.18
N LEU A 26 -12.91 -2.47 11.36
CA LEU A 26 -13.65 -1.32 11.87
C LEU A 26 -14.25 -0.46 10.75
N ALA A 27 -13.51 -0.28 9.66
CA ALA A 27 -13.98 0.43 8.48
C ALA A 27 -13.35 -0.13 7.20
N LYS A 28 -13.99 0.14 6.07
CA LYS A 28 -13.48 -0.16 4.73
C LYS A 28 -13.97 0.87 3.73
N GLY A 29 -13.20 1.09 2.69
CA GLY A 29 -13.62 2.00 1.64
C GLY A 29 -12.65 2.08 0.48
N LYS A 30 -12.96 3.01 -0.40
CA LYS A 30 -12.13 3.31 -1.56
C LYS A 30 -12.31 4.76 -1.99
N VAL A 31 -11.26 5.34 -2.54
CA VAL A 31 -11.34 6.50 -3.41
C VAL A 31 -11.16 6.02 -4.84
N THR A 32 -12.03 6.42 -5.73
CA THR A 32 -11.96 6.11 -7.18
C THR A 32 -11.92 7.39 -7.98
N GLY A 33 -11.50 7.32 -9.24
CA GLY A 33 -11.46 8.49 -10.13
C GLY A 33 -10.30 9.45 -9.84
N ILE A 34 -9.22 8.97 -9.18
CA ILE A 34 -7.99 9.76 -9.01
C ILE A 34 -7.44 10.10 -10.40
N GLY A 35 -7.13 11.38 -10.63
CA GLY A 35 -6.76 11.90 -11.94
C GLY A 35 -7.94 12.41 -12.79
N THR A 36 -9.19 12.17 -12.38
CA THR A 36 -10.40 12.61 -13.09
C THR A 36 -11.41 13.23 -12.11
N GLU A 37 -12.40 12.49 -11.67
CA GLU A 37 -13.42 12.90 -10.70
C GLU A 37 -13.32 12.02 -9.46
N ALA A 38 -12.52 12.43 -8.49
CA ALA A 38 -12.26 11.64 -7.31
C ALA A 38 -13.50 11.58 -6.38
N ARG A 39 -13.82 10.37 -5.92
CA ARG A 39 -14.96 10.09 -5.05
C ARG A 39 -14.58 9.09 -3.97
N LEU A 40 -14.85 9.45 -2.72
CA LEU A 40 -14.73 8.57 -1.56
C LEU A 40 -16.04 7.82 -1.34
N SER A 41 -15.95 6.49 -1.20
CA SER A 41 -17.03 5.61 -0.76
C SER A 41 -16.50 4.72 0.36
N ALA A 42 -17.15 4.75 1.52
CA ALA A 42 -16.70 4.01 2.71
C ALA A 42 -17.87 3.52 3.57
N THR A 43 -17.60 2.50 4.37
CA THR A 43 -18.51 1.97 5.39
C THR A 43 -17.75 1.83 6.71
N VAL A 44 -18.30 2.39 7.78
CA VAL A 44 -17.87 2.13 9.16
C VAL A 44 -18.67 0.95 9.68
N VAL A 45 -17.99 -0.16 9.97
CA VAL A 45 -18.64 -1.46 10.22
C VAL A 45 -19.47 -1.45 11.50
N ALA A 46 -18.94 -0.87 12.58
CA ALA A 46 -19.59 -0.89 13.90
C ALA A 46 -20.92 -0.11 13.96
N SER A 47 -21.05 0.95 13.15
CA SER A 47 -22.23 1.83 13.14
C SER A 47 -23.08 1.67 11.88
N ASP A 48 -22.66 0.83 10.91
CA ASP A 48 -23.25 0.69 9.59
C ASP A 48 -23.43 2.03 8.84
N VAL A 49 -22.55 2.99 9.14
CA VAL A 49 -22.58 4.31 8.50
C VAL A 49 -21.90 4.23 7.15
N HIS A 50 -22.61 4.70 6.12
CA HIS A 50 -22.11 4.80 4.76
C HIS A 50 -21.75 6.24 4.43
N VAL A 51 -20.54 6.44 3.91
CA VAL A 51 -20.06 7.72 3.40
C VAL A 51 -19.89 7.61 1.89
N ASP A 52 -20.44 8.56 1.16
CA ASP A 52 -20.25 8.67 -0.29
C ASP A 52 -20.20 10.16 -0.67
N ARG A 53 -19.02 10.64 -1.07
CA ARG A 53 -18.83 12.07 -1.40
C ARG A 53 -17.77 12.26 -2.49
N ALA A 54 -17.98 13.29 -3.33
CA ALA A 54 -16.94 13.79 -4.23
C ALA A 54 -15.82 14.46 -3.43
N LEU A 55 -14.60 14.44 -3.95
CA LEU A 55 -13.45 15.13 -3.40
C LEU A 55 -13.17 16.43 -4.15
N ALA A 56 -12.54 17.39 -3.46
CA ALA A 56 -12.27 18.72 -4.01
C ALA A 56 -11.12 18.73 -5.05
N ALA A 57 -10.20 17.77 -4.97
CA ALA A 57 -9.11 17.59 -5.92
C ALA A 57 -8.96 16.10 -6.28
N ASN A 58 -8.16 15.81 -7.34
CA ASN A 58 -8.13 14.50 -7.99
C ASN A 58 -6.75 13.85 -7.89
N ASP A 59 -6.02 14.08 -6.80
CA ASP A 59 -4.69 13.53 -6.57
C ASP A 59 -4.67 12.52 -5.40
N HIS A 60 -3.56 11.79 -5.27
CA HIS A 60 -3.38 10.80 -4.22
C HIS A 60 -3.30 11.42 -2.82
N GLU A 61 -2.80 12.66 -2.71
CA GLU A 61 -2.70 13.36 -1.43
C GLU A 61 -4.09 13.72 -0.90
N THR A 62 -4.94 14.29 -1.76
CA THR A 62 -6.34 14.58 -1.42
C THR A 62 -7.12 13.29 -1.09
N ALA A 63 -6.85 12.21 -1.83
CA ALA A 63 -7.46 10.91 -1.54
C ALA A 63 -7.04 10.39 -0.16
N MET A 64 -5.76 10.47 0.18
CA MET A 64 -5.24 10.07 1.49
C MET A 64 -5.78 10.95 2.62
N ALA A 65 -5.78 12.28 2.44
CA ALA A 65 -6.34 13.21 3.40
C ALA A 65 -7.81 12.91 3.70
N ALA A 66 -8.57 12.54 2.67
CA ALA A 66 -9.99 12.18 2.85
C ALA A 66 -10.19 10.88 3.65
N VAL A 67 -9.24 9.93 3.56
CA VAL A 67 -9.25 8.69 4.35
C VAL A 67 -8.89 8.98 5.81
N ILE A 68 -7.85 9.78 6.05
CA ILE A 68 -7.45 10.19 7.41
C ILE A 68 -8.55 11.00 8.08
N ASP A 69 -9.13 11.99 7.40
CA ASP A 69 -10.28 12.78 7.87
C ASP A 69 -11.48 11.89 8.24
N LEU A 70 -11.71 10.81 7.48
CA LEU A 70 -12.74 9.84 7.82
C LEU A 70 -12.44 9.12 9.15
N ILE A 71 -11.19 8.71 9.37
CA ILE A 71 -10.77 8.02 10.60
C ILE A 71 -10.93 8.98 11.79
N ASP A 72 -10.44 10.20 11.68
CA ASP A 72 -10.47 11.20 12.75
C ASP A 72 -11.89 11.63 13.14
N ARG A 73 -12.82 11.67 12.16
CA ARG A 73 -14.22 12.10 12.42
C ARG A 73 -15.10 11.04 13.02
N TYR A 74 -14.79 9.75 12.79
CA TYR A 74 -15.71 8.69 13.15
C TYR A 74 -15.59 8.21 14.57
N ASP A 75 -14.40 8.33 15.16
CA ASP A 75 -14.22 8.01 16.58
C ASP A 75 -12.98 8.74 17.10
N ASP A 76 -13.16 9.74 17.95
CA ASP A 76 -12.08 10.46 18.64
C ASP A 76 -11.15 9.51 19.44
N ALA A 77 -11.57 8.25 19.67
CA ALA A 77 -10.79 7.22 20.35
C ALA A 77 -9.87 6.42 19.38
N TRP A 78 -10.01 6.56 18.06
CA TRP A 78 -9.17 5.85 17.11
C TRP A 78 -7.81 6.53 16.99
N ARG A 79 -6.80 5.91 17.55
CA ARG A 79 -5.41 6.35 17.40
C ARG A 79 -4.71 5.45 16.37
N MET A 80 -4.36 6.00 15.22
CA MET A 80 -3.61 5.29 14.20
C MET A 80 -2.18 5.02 14.67
N VAL A 81 -1.82 3.74 14.80
CA VAL A 81 -0.50 3.30 15.28
C VAL A 81 0.43 2.88 14.16
N ALA A 82 -0.09 2.57 12.99
CA ALA A 82 0.68 2.36 11.77
C ALA A 82 -0.20 2.46 10.53
N THR A 83 0.42 2.85 9.41
CA THR A 83 -0.13 2.74 8.07
C THR A 83 0.59 1.60 7.33
N VAL A 84 -0.15 0.63 6.83
CA VAL A 84 0.37 -0.55 6.14
C VAL A 84 0.08 -0.45 4.64
N HIS A 85 1.12 -0.42 3.83
CA HIS A 85 1.04 -0.27 2.38
C HIS A 85 1.27 -1.61 1.68
N ARG A 86 0.34 -1.99 0.82
CA ARG A 86 0.59 -3.05 -0.16
C ARG A 86 1.48 -2.48 -1.27
N ILE A 87 2.66 -3.05 -1.44
CA ILE A 87 3.64 -2.74 -2.48
C ILE A 87 3.73 -3.93 -3.41
N VAL A 88 3.58 -3.67 -4.70
CA VAL A 88 3.53 -4.72 -5.71
C VAL A 88 4.87 -5.47 -5.83
N HIS A 89 6.00 -4.77 -5.73
CA HIS A 89 7.30 -5.38 -5.98
C HIS A 89 8.34 -5.01 -4.91
N GLY A 90 8.84 -6.04 -4.22
CA GLY A 90 9.91 -5.93 -3.23
C GLY A 90 11.32 -6.26 -3.77
N GLY A 91 11.45 -6.60 -5.06
CA GLY A 91 12.72 -7.06 -5.60
C GLY A 91 13.19 -8.38 -4.99
N ALA A 92 14.50 -8.56 -4.96
CA ALA A 92 15.13 -9.72 -4.34
C ALA A 92 15.34 -9.56 -2.83
N ASP A 93 15.36 -8.31 -2.36
CA ASP A 93 15.80 -7.97 -1.00
C ASP A 93 14.64 -7.84 -0.01
N PHE A 94 13.50 -7.33 -0.45
CA PHE A 94 12.34 -7.11 0.42
C PHE A 94 11.42 -8.34 0.41
N VAL A 95 11.74 -9.30 1.25
CA VAL A 95 11.04 -10.60 1.36
C VAL A 95 10.18 -10.71 2.62
N ALA A 96 10.09 -9.63 3.40
CA ALA A 96 9.25 -9.50 4.58
C ALA A 96 8.79 -8.04 4.72
N PRO A 97 7.76 -7.75 5.54
CA PRO A 97 7.36 -6.38 5.85
C PRO A 97 8.51 -5.57 6.43
N VAL A 98 8.59 -4.29 6.07
CA VAL A 98 9.61 -3.37 6.57
C VAL A 98 8.99 -2.02 6.97
N VAL A 99 9.53 -1.40 8.01
CA VAL A 99 9.23 -0.01 8.35
C VAL A 99 9.91 0.87 7.30
N VAL A 100 9.14 1.76 6.69
CA VAL A 100 9.67 2.66 5.66
C VAL A 100 10.51 3.75 6.32
N THR A 101 11.71 3.89 5.80
CA THR A 101 12.63 5.00 6.10
C THR A 101 13.03 5.66 4.78
N PRO A 102 13.64 6.86 4.78
CA PRO A 102 14.12 7.48 3.54
C PRO A 102 15.00 6.54 2.71
N GLY A 103 15.93 5.81 3.33
CA GLY A 103 16.79 4.86 2.64
C GLY A 103 16.04 3.63 2.09
N ILE A 104 14.98 3.19 2.73
CA ILE A 104 14.08 2.14 2.21
C ILE A 104 13.29 2.69 1.02
N LEU A 105 12.76 3.91 1.12
CA LEU A 105 12.00 4.54 0.04
C LEU A 105 12.84 4.67 -1.24
N ASP A 106 14.10 5.11 -1.13
CA ASP A 106 15.04 5.18 -2.26
C ASP A 106 15.26 3.82 -2.93
N ARG A 107 15.45 2.77 -2.11
CA ARG A 107 15.62 1.39 -2.62
C ARG A 107 14.35 0.89 -3.32
N LEU A 108 13.18 1.18 -2.79
CA LEU A 108 11.89 0.84 -3.42
C LEU A 108 11.68 1.61 -4.73
N ALA A 109 12.10 2.88 -4.79
CA ALA A 109 12.05 3.68 -6.02
C ALA A 109 12.93 3.08 -7.13
N ALA A 110 14.10 2.54 -6.79
CA ALA A 110 14.98 1.86 -7.73
C ALA A 110 14.35 0.60 -8.36
N LEU A 111 13.31 0.03 -7.75
CA LEU A 111 12.57 -1.12 -8.28
C LEU A 111 11.46 -0.72 -9.28
N ALA A 112 11.22 0.57 -9.51
CA ALA A 112 10.18 1.04 -10.44
C ALA A 112 10.25 0.40 -11.85
N PRO A 113 11.44 0.14 -12.43
CA PRO A 113 11.54 -0.55 -13.73
C PRO A 113 10.96 -1.99 -13.74
N LEU A 114 10.85 -2.65 -12.57
CA LEU A 114 10.28 -4.00 -12.46
C LEU A 114 8.75 -3.99 -12.42
N ALA A 115 8.14 -2.87 -12.01
CA ALA A 115 6.69 -2.70 -11.95
C ALA A 115 6.28 -1.25 -12.29
N PRO A 116 6.56 -0.76 -13.52
CA PRO A 116 6.43 0.67 -13.87
C PRO A 116 5.00 1.20 -13.80
N LEU A 117 4.00 0.32 -13.94
CA LEU A 117 2.57 0.68 -13.87
C LEU A 117 2.01 0.70 -12.44
N HIS A 118 2.79 0.27 -11.44
CA HIS A 118 2.32 0.13 -10.05
C HIS A 118 3.22 0.81 -9.04
N GLN A 119 4.53 0.56 -9.13
CA GLN A 119 5.49 1.02 -8.11
C GLN A 119 5.45 2.54 -7.87
N PRO A 120 5.40 3.42 -8.89
CA PRO A 120 5.32 4.86 -8.66
C PRO A 120 4.09 5.28 -7.84
N TYR A 121 2.94 4.65 -8.07
CA TYR A 121 1.71 4.95 -7.35
C TYR A 121 1.72 4.40 -5.93
N ASN A 122 2.31 3.23 -5.71
CA ASN A 122 2.51 2.70 -4.37
C ASN A 122 3.39 3.66 -3.54
N LEU A 123 4.47 4.17 -4.12
CA LEU A 123 5.35 5.13 -3.45
C LEU A 123 4.68 6.49 -3.22
N ALA A 124 3.84 6.94 -4.15
CA ALA A 124 3.03 8.16 -3.95
C ALA A 124 2.07 8.01 -2.76
N GLY A 125 1.51 6.82 -2.55
CA GLY A 125 0.68 6.52 -1.38
C GLY A 125 1.47 6.63 -0.07
N ILE A 126 2.68 6.07 -0.01
CA ILE A 126 3.57 6.21 1.15
C ILE A 126 3.92 7.68 1.39
N ALA A 127 4.34 8.41 0.35
CA ALA A 127 4.71 9.81 0.48
C ALA A 127 3.53 10.70 0.92
N ALA A 128 2.30 10.36 0.56
CA ALA A 128 1.12 11.07 1.03
C ALA A 128 0.82 10.75 2.51
N SER A 129 0.97 9.49 2.93
CA SER A 129 0.82 9.06 4.32
C SER A 129 1.83 9.76 5.24
N ASP A 130 3.11 9.72 4.90
CA ASP A 130 4.23 10.33 5.66
C ASP A 130 4.04 11.86 5.87
N ARG A 131 3.40 12.56 4.90
CA ARG A 131 3.11 14.00 5.05
C ARG A 131 1.91 14.29 5.94
N LEU A 132 0.97 13.39 6.08
CA LEU A 132 -0.33 13.62 6.69
C LEU A 132 -0.49 12.95 8.05
N SER A 133 0.44 12.09 8.44
CA SER A 133 0.37 11.31 9.68
C SER A 133 1.76 11.08 10.27
N ASP A 134 1.86 11.12 11.59
CA ASP A 134 3.08 10.76 12.33
C ASP A 134 3.18 9.24 12.58
N ALA A 135 2.19 8.45 12.19
CA ALA A 135 2.22 7.01 12.34
C ALA A 135 3.22 6.38 11.37
N PRO A 136 4.03 5.39 11.80
CA PRO A 136 5.01 4.77 10.93
C PRO A 136 4.34 4.06 9.74
N ASP A 137 4.94 4.21 8.56
CA ASP A 137 4.56 3.50 7.35
C ASP A 137 5.26 2.13 7.30
N ILE A 138 4.50 1.08 6.98
CA ILE A 138 4.99 -0.30 6.84
C ILE A 138 4.71 -0.76 5.41
N ALA A 139 5.75 -1.17 4.69
CA ALA A 139 5.63 -1.74 3.35
C ALA A 139 5.55 -3.26 3.41
N CYS A 140 4.50 -3.83 2.80
CA CYS A 140 4.28 -5.26 2.60
C CYS A 140 4.27 -5.57 1.10
N PHE A 141 4.93 -6.65 0.68
CA PHE A 141 5.23 -6.90 -0.73
C PHE A 141 4.51 -8.12 -1.28
N ASP A 142 3.83 -7.99 -2.44
CA ASP A 142 3.19 -9.13 -3.11
C ASP A 142 4.24 -10.21 -3.45
N THR A 143 5.43 -9.79 -3.90
CA THR A 143 6.52 -10.70 -4.26
C THR A 143 7.11 -11.45 -3.07
N ALA A 144 6.94 -10.97 -1.84
CA ALA A 144 7.42 -11.63 -0.62
C ALA A 144 6.73 -12.98 -0.39
N PHE A 145 5.45 -13.12 -0.78
CA PHE A 145 4.71 -14.38 -0.67
C PHE A 145 5.42 -15.55 -1.37
N HIS A 146 6.10 -15.27 -2.48
CA HIS A 146 6.82 -16.27 -3.29
C HIS A 146 8.32 -16.38 -2.95
N ALA A 147 8.84 -15.53 -2.08
CA ALA A 147 10.29 -15.49 -1.79
C ALA A 147 10.82 -16.77 -1.12
N GLY A 148 9.95 -17.49 -0.39
CA GLY A 148 10.29 -18.74 0.27
C GLY A 148 10.33 -19.98 -0.63
N HIS A 149 10.04 -19.86 -1.93
CA HIS A 149 10.12 -20.99 -2.85
C HIS A 149 11.56 -21.43 -3.07
N ALA A 150 11.74 -22.75 -3.34
CA ALA A 150 13.06 -23.30 -3.63
C ALA A 150 13.73 -22.55 -4.80
N PRO A 151 15.07 -22.38 -4.80
CA PRO A 151 15.79 -21.59 -5.79
C PRO A 151 15.49 -21.95 -7.25
N LEU A 152 15.19 -23.23 -7.51
CA LEU A 152 14.82 -23.72 -8.85
C LEU A 152 13.59 -22.99 -9.42
N PHE A 153 12.63 -22.59 -8.58
CA PHE A 153 11.43 -21.87 -9.02
C PHE A 153 11.70 -20.37 -9.27
N GLN A 154 12.85 -19.88 -8.84
CA GLN A 154 13.24 -18.47 -9.01
C GLN A 154 14.11 -18.23 -10.24
N VAL A 155 14.48 -19.27 -10.97
CA VAL A 155 15.34 -19.16 -12.15
C VAL A 155 14.58 -19.45 -13.44
N PHE A 156 15.05 -18.84 -14.53
CA PHE A 156 14.66 -19.21 -15.89
C PHE A 156 15.69 -20.16 -16.49
N ALA A 157 15.27 -20.96 -17.47
CA ALA A 157 16.13 -21.80 -18.28
C ALA A 157 16.91 -20.95 -19.31
N VAL A 158 17.74 -20.05 -18.83
CA VAL A 158 18.59 -19.15 -19.62
C VAL A 158 20.05 -19.39 -19.30
N ASP A 159 20.95 -18.82 -20.12
CA ASP A 159 22.39 -18.90 -19.90
C ASP A 159 22.79 -18.41 -18.48
N ALA A 160 23.85 -19.01 -17.92
CA ALA A 160 24.34 -18.68 -16.59
C ALA A 160 24.71 -17.18 -16.48
N THR A 161 25.31 -16.63 -17.53
CA THR A 161 25.73 -15.21 -17.56
C THR A 161 24.54 -14.25 -17.39
N LEU A 162 23.36 -14.61 -17.87
CA LEU A 162 22.14 -13.83 -17.69
C LEU A 162 21.62 -13.96 -16.26
N ARG A 163 21.67 -15.18 -15.67
CA ARG A 163 21.31 -15.39 -14.28
C ARG A 163 22.23 -14.61 -13.32
N ASP A 164 23.53 -14.63 -13.60
CA ASP A 164 24.54 -13.89 -12.81
C ASP A 164 24.34 -12.36 -12.88
N ARG A 165 23.69 -11.88 -13.94
CA ARG A 165 23.25 -10.47 -14.06
C ARG A 165 21.97 -10.17 -13.30
N GLY A 166 21.44 -11.10 -12.54
CA GLY A 166 20.25 -10.92 -11.70
C GLY A 166 18.92 -11.18 -12.40
N ILE A 167 18.94 -11.77 -13.63
CA ILE A 167 17.69 -12.18 -14.29
C ILE A 167 17.10 -13.37 -13.53
N ARG A 168 15.95 -13.14 -12.92
CA ARG A 168 15.25 -14.13 -12.11
C ARG A 168 13.73 -14.01 -12.27
N ARG A 169 13.05 -15.08 -11.89
CA ARG A 169 11.58 -15.07 -11.79
C ARG A 169 11.18 -14.51 -10.42
N TYR A 170 10.23 -13.58 -10.43
CA TYR A 170 9.46 -13.19 -9.26
C TYR A 170 8.06 -13.78 -9.37
N GLY A 171 7.49 -14.21 -8.26
CA GLY A 171 6.07 -14.55 -8.19
C GLY A 171 5.23 -13.31 -7.96
N PHE A 172 4.00 -13.34 -8.50
CA PHE A 172 3.05 -12.24 -8.48
C PHE A 172 1.64 -12.82 -8.32
N HIS A 173 0.78 -12.15 -7.56
CA HIS A 173 -0.62 -12.54 -7.37
C HIS A 173 -0.89 -13.97 -6.87
N GLY A 174 0.06 -14.67 -6.36
CA GLY A 174 -0.16 -16.00 -5.80
C GLY A 174 -0.45 -17.12 -6.80
#